data_67cf052c65ea16adc34192c16dc2c786
#
_entry.id   67cf052c65ea16adc34192c16dc2c786
#
_cell.length_a   1.000
_cell.length_b   1.000
_cell.length_c   1.000
_cell.angle_alpha   90.00
_cell.angle_beta   90.00
_cell.angle_gamma   90.00
#
_symmetry.space_group_name_H-M   'P 1'
#
loop_
_entity.id
_entity.type
_entity.pdbx_description
1 polymer ?
#
loop_
_entity_poly.entity_id
_entity_poly.type
_entity_poly.pdbx_seq_one_letter_code
_entity_poly.pdbx_strand_id
1 'polypeptide(L)'
;MTAATRSQSDWLALAHDLGNEFAPRAAAHDADDSFVAENYDILKKHHIFSALAPQALGGGGASHAQMCEFLRVIGQSCGSTALALSMHMHVLAATVWWWHQGHPVEPLLKRIVQEQTVLISSGVSDWLDASGTAEKVDGGYRITARKGFASGCPKGDLLMASAVYDDPEDGPTVLHFPIAFADEGVTIKDTWHTLGMRSTGSHDVMIEGVFVPESAVGLRRPQGLWHPFFNVVTTVAFPLIMAVYVGVAEAAHALALERAHRQQDDPQTAYLIGEMTNALVTAQMALQGMIAITDNYDFEPVDATANAIFIRKTILARAAITTVAKAMEVVGGSSLYRNVGLERLFRDVQGGLYHPLHEKRQYLFTGRMALGLEPVSSSMRSRELRPGARPVSASA
;
A
#
# COMPACT_ATOMS: atom_id res chain seq x y z
N MET A 1 13.91 -23.54 -11.57
CA MET A 1 12.68 -24.33 -11.35
C MET A 1 11.52 -23.42 -11.68
N THR A 2 10.67 -23.78 -12.66
CA THR A 2 9.46 -23.02 -13.00
C THR A 2 8.50 -23.04 -11.80
N ALA A 3 7.95 -21.88 -11.43
CA ALA A 3 6.92 -21.83 -10.41
C ALA A 3 5.74 -22.73 -10.86
N ALA A 4 5.41 -23.73 -10.06
CA ALA A 4 4.25 -24.57 -10.33
C ALA A 4 3.00 -23.69 -10.31
N THR A 5 2.09 -23.90 -11.27
CA THR A 5 0.80 -23.23 -11.32
C THR A 5 0.02 -23.54 -10.05
N ARG A 6 -0.23 -22.53 -9.20
CA ARG A 6 -1.02 -22.67 -7.97
C ARG A 6 -2.50 -22.41 -8.27
N SER A 7 -3.38 -23.25 -7.76
CA SER A 7 -4.82 -23.04 -7.79
C SER A 7 -5.24 -21.95 -6.76
N GLN A 8 -6.49 -21.54 -6.78
CA GLN A 8 -7.01 -20.60 -5.76
C GLN A 8 -6.87 -21.16 -4.34
N SER A 9 -7.17 -22.46 -4.16
CA SER A 9 -7.00 -23.13 -2.88
C SER A 9 -5.55 -23.17 -2.40
N ASP A 10 -4.59 -23.31 -3.33
CA ASP A 10 -3.16 -23.37 -2.99
C ASP A 10 -2.62 -22.01 -2.51
N TRP A 11 -3.08 -20.89 -3.12
CA TRP A 11 -2.70 -19.55 -2.67
C TRP A 11 -3.25 -19.26 -1.27
N LEU A 12 -4.49 -19.65 -1.00
CA LEU A 12 -5.12 -19.44 0.30
C LEU A 12 -4.47 -20.31 1.40
N ALA A 13 -4.19 -21.58 1.10
CA ALA A 13 -3.49 -22.49 2.01
C ALA A 13 -2.09 -21.95 2.35
N LEU A 14 -1.34 -21.51 1.34
CA LEU A 14 -0.02 -20.91 1.55
C LEU A 14 -0.10 -19.64 2.40
N ALA A 15 -1.13 -18.81 2.22
CA ALA A 15 -1.31 -17.61 3.03
C ALA A 15 -1.53 -17.97 4.52
N HIS A 16 -2.30 -19.01 4.82
CA HIS A 16 -2.50 -19.49 6.19
C HIS A 16 -1.20 -20.06 6.79
N ASP A 17 -0.46 -20.87 6.03
CA ASP A 17 0.80 -21.45 6.49
C ASP A 17 1.82 -20.36 6.82
N LEU A 18 2.01 -19.40 5.92
CA LEU A 18 2.91 -18.26 6.13
C LEU A 18 2.41 -17.35 7.26
N GLY A 19 1.10 -17.12 7.35
CA GLY A 19 0.51 -16.36 8.46
C GLY A 19 0.83 -16.98 9.81
N ASN A 20 0.67 -18.29 9.95
CA ASN A 20 1.00 -19.02 11.17
C ASN A 20 2.50 -18.92 11.50
N GLU A 21 3.37 -18.88 10.49
CA GLU A 21 4.82 -18.71 10.69
C GLU A 21 5.17 -17.27 11.11
N PHE A 22 4.43 -16.25 10.63
CA PHE A 22 4.70 -14.84 10.90
C PHE A 22 4.12 -14.36 12.25
N ALA A 23 2.98 -14.90 12.67
CA ALA A 23 2.26 -14.45 13.86
C ALA A 23 3.10 -14.39 15.13
N PRO A 24 3.97 -15.39 15.46
CA PRO A 24 4.76 -15.36 16.68
C PRO A 24 5.75 -14.20 16.78
N ARG A 25 6.23 -13.68 15.64
CA ARG A 25 7.21 -12.58 15.57
C ARG A 25 6.59 -11.19 15.58
N ALA A 26 5.31 -11.09 15.22
CA ALA A 26 4.65 -9.81 14.97
C ALA A 26 4.67 -8.87 16.19
N ALA A 27 4.49 -9.39 17.41
CA ALA A 27 4.51 -8.61 18.63
C ALA A 27 5.92 -8.12 19.02
N ALA A 28 6.95 -8.91 18.75
CA ALA A 28 8.34 -8.54 19.04
C ALA A 28 8.78 -7.38 18.11
N HIS A 29 8.56 -7.52 16.81
CA HIS A 29 8.86 -6.46 15.84
C HIS A 29 8.07 -5.16 16.10
N ASP A 30 6.79 -5.26 16.52
CA ASP A 30 6.02 -4.07 16.91
C ASP A 30 6.57 -3.38 18.15
N ALA A 31 7.17 -4.13 19.06
CA ALA A 31 7.66 -3.57 20.33
C ALA A 31 8.92 -2.72 20.20
N ASP A 32 9.79 -3.04 19.22
CA ASP A 32 11.06 -2.37 18.98
C ASP A 32 11.15 -1.62 17.65
N ASP A 33 10.02 -1.47 16.94
CA ASP A 33 9.90 -0.83 15.63
C ASP A 33 10.78 -1.49 14.53
N SER A 34 11.22 -2.74 14.71
CA SER A 34 12.09 -3.42 13.76
C SER A 34 11.31 -3.90 12.52
N PHE A 35 11.96 -3.87 11.36
CA PHE A 35 11.39 -4.38 10.12
C PHE A 35 11.29 -5.91 10.12
N VAL A 36 10.24 -6.45 9.53
CA VAL A 36 9.96 -7.90 9.40
C VAL A 36 10.85 -8.59 8.35
N ALA A 37 12.17 -8.44 8.47
CA ALA A 37 13.14 -8.88 7.46
C ALA A 37 13.07 -10.39 7.18
N GLU A 38 12.91 -11.21 8.22
CA GLU A 38 12.82 -12.66 8.11
C GLU A 38 11.58 -13.09 7.32
N ASN A 39 10.46 -12.37 7.50
CA ASN A 39 9.25 -12.65 6.75
C ASN A 39 9.46 -12.37 5.25
N TYR A 40 10.22 -11.33 4.91
CA TYR A 40 10.58 -11.03 3.52
C TYR A 40 11.48 -12.11 2.90
N ASP A 41 12.44 -12.64 3.67
CA ASP A 41 13.28 -13.75 3.21
C ASP A 41 12.45 -15.02 2.95
N ILE A 42 11.46 -15.30 3.80
CA ILE A 42 10.52 -16.41 3.61
C ILE A 42 9.62 -16.16 2.39
N LEU A 43 9.06 -14.95 2.22
CA LEU A 43 8.26 -14.59 1.05
C LEU A 43 9.06 -14.75 -0.24
N LYS A 44 10.34 -14.34 -0.26
CA LYS A 44 11.26 -14.51 -1.41
C LYS A 44 11.50 -15.98 -1.73
N LYS A 45 11.72 -16.80 -0.71
CA LYS A 45 11.89 -18.26 -0.85
C LYS A 45 10.66 -18.96 -1.45
N HIS A 46 9.46 -18.46 -1.16
CA HIS A 46 8.21 -18.97 -1.71
C HIS A 46 7.79 -18.32 -3.03
N HIS A 47 8.65 -17.47 -3.63
CA HIS A 47 8.42 -16.75 -4.89
C HIS A 47 7.19 -15.84 -4.87
N ILE A 48 6.87 -15.26 -3.70
CA ILE A 48 5.70 -14.38 -3.55
C ILE A 48 5.89 -13.07 -4.31
N PHE A 49 7.11 -12.52 -4.38
CA PHE A 49 7.36 -11.26 -5.10
C PHE A 49 7.09 -11.33 -6.61
N SER A 50 6.94 -12.53 -7.18
CA SER A 50 6.51 -12.73 -8.58
C SER A 50 5.11 -13.33 -8.71
N ALA A 51 4.30 -13.35 -7.63
CA ALA A 51 3.01 -14.05 -7.60
C ALA A 51 2.03 -13.54 -8.67
N LEU A 52 1.93 -12.22 -8.88
CA LEU A 52 1.05 -11.62 -9.90
C LEU A 52 1.64 -11.65 -11.31
N ALA A 53 2.95 -11.87 -11.47
CA ALA A 53 3.57 -11.89 -12.79
C ALA A 53 2.99 -13.04 -13.64
N PRO A 54 2.78 -12.81 -14.97
CA PRO A 54 2.18 -13.79 -15.86
C PRO A 54 2.96 -15.12 -15.90
N GLN A 55 2.23 -16.24 -15.95
CA GLN A 55 2.83 -17.57 -16.08
C GLN A 55 3.65 -17.71 -17.37
N ALA A 56 3.22 -17.06 -18.45
CA ALA A 56 3.96 -17.02 -19.72
C ALA A 56 5.38 -16.47 -19.55
N LEU A 57 5.64 -15.67 -18.51
CA LEU A 57 6.96 -15.13 -18.16
C LEU A 57 7.64 -15.91 -17.03
N GLY A 58 7.04 -17.00 -16.55
CA GLY A 58 7.54 -17.82 -15.44
C GLY A 58 7.09 -17.34 -14.07
N GLY A 59 6.15 -16.37 -13.97
CA GLY A 59 5.58 -15.90 -12.73
C GLY A 59 4.52 -16.82 -12.13
N GLY A 60 3.99 -16.44 -10.96
CA GLY A 60 2.99 -17.24 -10.25
C GLY A 60 1.62 -17.26 -10.90
N GLY A 61 1.26 -16.26 -11.70
CA GLY A 61 -0.02 -16.15 -12.40
C GLY A 61 -1.23 -16.05 -11.48
N ALA A 62 -1.04 -15.60 -10.24
CA ALA A 62 -2.15 -15.32 -9.34
C ALA A 62 -3.03 -14.22 -9.92
N SER A 63 -4.35 -14.37 -9.80
CA SER A 63 -5.26 -13.29 -10.12
C SER A 63 -5.14 -12.16 -9.10
N HIS A 64 -5.58 -10.96 -9.48
CA HIS A 64 -5.65 -9.82 -8.58
C HIS A 64 -6.49 -10.13 -7.32
N ALA A 65 -7.64 -10.78 -7.51
CA ALA A 65 -8.53 -11.20 -6.42
C ALA A 65 -7.85 -12.21 -5.47
N GLN A 66 -7.13 -13.20 -6.01
CA GLN A 66 -6.37 -14.17 -5.20
C GLN A 66 -5.32 -13.48 -4.33
N MET A 67 -4.64 -12.46 -4.87
CA MET A 67 -3.64 -11.71 -4.11
C MET A 67 -4.28 -10.82 -3.04
N CYS A 68 -5.47 -10.24 -3.29
CA CYS A 68 -6.23 -9.54 -2.24
C CYS A 68 -6.55 -10.50 -1.08
N GLU A 69 -7.03 -11.70 -1.36
CA GLU A 69 -7.32 -12.71 -0.33
C GLU A 69 -6.05 -13.17 0.41
N PHE A 70 -4.95 -13.37 -0.32
CA PHE A 70 -3.64 -13.70 0.27
C PHE A 70 -3.21 -12.62 1.29
N LEU A 71 -3.24 -11.34 0.88
CA LEU A 71 -2.87 -10.22 1.75
C LEU A 71 -3.82 -10.06 2.94
N ARG A 72 -5.11 -10.32 2.76
CA ARG A 72 -6.11 -10.31 3.83
C ARG A 72 -5.78 -11.35 4.91
N VAL A 73 -5.44 -12.58 4.50
CA VAL A 73 -5.09 -13.66 5.44
C VAL A 73 -3.76 -13.37 6.16
N ILE A 74 -2.71 -12.92 5.44
CA ILE A 74 -1.46 -12.48 6.08
C ILE A 74 -1.72 -11.33 7.06
N GLY A 75 -2.63 -10.40 6.70
CA GLY A 75 -3.04 -9.27 7.56
C GLY A 75 -3.63 -9.67 8.89
N GLN A 76 -4.31 -10.82 8.98
CA GLN A 76 -4.81 -11.38 10.24
C GLN A 76 -3.68 -11.76 11.21
N SER A 77 -2.54 -12.18 10.68
CA SER A 77 -1.39 -12.66 11.46
C SER A 77 -0.36 -11.57 11.73
N CYS A 78 0.01 -10.82 10.70
CA CYS A 78 0.97 -9.72 10.76
C CYS A 78 0.61 -8.61 9.77
N GLY A 79 -0.10 -7.57 10.26
CA GLY A 79 -0.53 -6.42 9.45
C GLY A 79 0.64 -5.71 8.78
N SER A 80 1.77 -5.56 9.48
CA SER A 80 2.96 -4.90 8.94
C SER A 80 3.58 -5.67 7.77
N THR A 81 3.70 -7.00 7.85
CA THR A 81 4.18 -7.82 6.72
C THR A 81 3.24 -7.70 5.52
N ALA A 82 1.93 -7.83 5.75
CA ALA A 82 0.94 -7.74 4.69
C ALA A 82 0.94 -6.35 4.03
N LEU A 83 1.04 -5.27 4.82
CA LEU A 83 1.08 -3.91 4.29
C LEU A 83 2.34 -3.64 3.48
N ALA A 84 3.51 -3.98 4.00
CA ALA A 84 4.76 -3.79 3.27
C ALA A 84 4.80 -4.60 1.97
N LEU A 85 4.29 -5.86 1.99
CA LEU A 85 4.14 -6.67 0.79
C LEU A 85 3.14 -6.07 -0.20
N SER A 86 2.01 -5.50 0.26
CA SER A 86 1.01 -4.87 -0.61
C SER A 86 1.58 -3.68 -1.39
N MET A 87 2.61 -3.00 -0.85
CA MET A 87 3.30 -1.89 -1.53
C MET A 87 4.19 -2.38 -2.69
N HIS A 88 4.73 -3.58 -2.63
CA HIS A 88 5.34 -4.24 -3.78
C HIS A 88 4.27 -4.70 -4.77
N MET A 89 3.22 -5.37 -4.26
CA MET A 89 2.19 -6.00 -5.10
C MET A 89 1.44 -4.99 -5.98
N HIS A 90 1.17 -3.77 -5.48
CA HIS A 90 0.45 -2.80 -6.32
C HIS A 90 1.30 -2.26 -7.47
N VAL A 91 2.62 -2.12 -7.29
CA VAL A 91 3.53 -1.73 -8.38
C VAL A 91 3.59 -2.86 -9.41
N LEU A 92 3.72 -4.10 -8.94
CA LEU A 92 3.70 -5.27 -9.83
C LEU A 92 2.35 -5.38 -10.56
N ALA A 93 1.21 -5.18 -9.86
CA ALA A 93 -0.12 -5.21 -10.48
C ALA A 93 -0.29 -4.14 -11.57
N ALA A 94 0.19 -2.91 -11.34
CA ALA A 94 0.19 -1.86 -12.36
C ALA A 94 1.07 -2.26 -13.57
N THR A 95 2.23 -2.85 -13.32
CA THR A 95 3.13 -3.34 -14.37
C THR A 95 2.47 -4.47 -15.17
N VAL A 96 1.77 -5.39 -14.52
CA VAL A 96 1.01 -6.47 -15.19
C VAL A 96 -0.13 -5.90 -16.04
N TRP A 97 -0.86 -4.90 -15.53
CA TRP A 97 -1.90 -4.24 -16.31
C TRP A 97 -1.32 -3.63 -17.59
N TRP A 98 -0.18 -2.91 -17.51
CA TRP A 98 0.48 -2.35 -18.70
C TRP A 98 0.97 -3.42 -19.67
N TRP A 99 1.46 -4.54 -19.15
CA TRP A 99 1.84 -5.67 -20.01
C TRP A 99 0.63 -6.19 -20.82
N HIS A 100 -0.54 -6.31 -20.20
CA HIS A 100 -1.79 -6.67 -20.89
C HIS A 100 -2.19 -5.63 -21.95
N GLN A 101 -1.83 -4.37 -21.77
CA GLN A 101 -2.07 -3.31 -22.77
C GLN A 101 -0.98 -3.26 -23.86
N GLY A 102 -0.02 -4.17 -23.87
CA GLY A 102 1.05 -4.25 -24.88
C GLY A 102 2.21 -3.27 -24.64
N HIS A 103 2.32 -2.65 -23.47
CA HIS A 103 3.45 -1.79 -23.16
C HIS A 103 4.76 -2.62 -22.96
N PRO A 104 5.95 -2.05 -23.26
CA PRO A 104 7.23 -2.76 -23.24
C PRO A 104 7.82 -2.96 -21.84
N VAL A 105 7.02 -3.48 -20.88
CA VAL A 105 7.39 -3.70 -19.48
C VAL A 105 7.86 -5.14 -19.20
N GLU A 106 7.90 -6.00 -20.21
CA GLU A 106 8.30 -7.41 -20.09
C GLU A 106 9.70 -7.60 -19.48
N PRO A 107 10.73 -6.79 -19.80
CA PRO A 107 12.04 -6.93 -19.17
C PRO A 107 12.00 -6.78 -17.64
N LEU A 108 11.21 -5.84 -17.12
CA LEU A 108 11.02 -5.66 -15.67
C LEU A 108 10.31 -6.88 -15.07
N LEU A 109 9.24 -7.37 -15.69
CA LEU A 109 8.51 -8.56 -15.21
C LEU A 109 9.43 -9.80 -15.18
N LYS A 110 10.25 -10.02 -16.22
CA LYS A 110 11.23 -11.12 -16.26
C LYS A 110 12.26 -10.99 -15.15
N ARG A 111 12.77 -9.79 -14.89
CA ARG A 111 13.70 -9.54 -13.78
C ARG A 111 13.06 -9.88 -12.44
N ILE A 112 11.81 -9.42 -12.19
CA ILE A 112 11.08 -9.74 -10.95
C ILE A 112 10.93 -11.25 -10.77
N VAL A 113 10.62 -12.00 -11.84
CA VAL A 113 10.47 -13.45 -11.79
C VAL A 113 11.79 -14.14 -11.49
N GLN A 114 12.87 -13.74 -12.15
CA GLN A 114 14.18 -14.40 -12.05
C GLN A 114 14.88 -14.11 -10.73
N GLU A 115 14.84 -12.86 -10.28
CA GLU A 115 15.60 -12.37 -9.12
C GLU A 115 14.75 -12.25 -7.86
N GLN A 116 13.42 -12.38 -7.97
CA GLN A 116 12.46 -12.02 -6.91
C GLN A 116 12.68 -10.58 -6.43
N THR A 117 12.85 -9.68 -7.41
CA THR A 117 13.13 -8.26 -7.19
C THR A 117 12.02 -7.60 -6.38
N VAL A 118 12.38 -6.98 -5.27
CA VAL A 118 11.46 -6.27 -4.39
C VAL A 118 11.31 -4.82 -4.88
N LEU A 119 10.11 -4.48 -5.33
CA LEU A 119 9.76 -3.13 -5.76
C LEU A 119 9.27 -2.31 -4.57
N ILE A 120 9.78 -1.11 -4.41
CA ILE A 120 9.38 -0.15 -3.40
C ILE A 120 8.73 1.05 -4.07
N SER A 121 7.63 1.52 -3.53
CA SER A 121 6.98 2.77 -3.93
C SER A 121 7.14 3.83 -2.86
N SER A 122 7.05 5.10 -3.24
CA SER A 122 7.01 6.23 -2.30
C SER A 122 5.57 6.65 -1.99
N GLY A 123 5.41 7.44 -0.92
CA GLY A 123 4.12 7.78 -0.35
C GLY A 123 3.38 8.95 -1.03
N VAL A 124 2.43 9.47 -0.27
CA VAL A 124 1.39 10.44 -0.70
C VAL A 124 1.90 11.70 -1.41
N SER A 125 3.07 12.22 -0.99
CA SER A 125 3.66 13.44 -1.55
C SER A 125 4.06 13.30 -3.03
N ASP A 126 4.20 12.07 -3.51
CA ASP A 126 4.63 11.80 -4.88
C ASP A 126 3.47 11.64 -5.88
N TRP A 127 2.23 11.68 -5.41
CA TRP A 127 1.10 11.46 -6.30
C TRP A 127 0.90 12.59 -7.31
N LEU A 128 0.51 13.78 -6.88
CA LEU A 128 0.22 14.89 -7.82
C LEU A 128 1.48 15.70 -8.11
N ASP A 129 2.17 16.12 -7.06
CA ASP A 129 3.22 17.12 -7.14
C ASP A 129 4.61 16.53 -7.33
N ALA A 130 4.83 15.29 -6.88
CA ALA A 130 6.13 14.65 -6.68
C ALA A 130 7.06 15.43 -5.73
N SER A 131 7.95 14.74 -5.06
CA SER A 131 8.99 15.34 -4.23
C SER A 131 10.37 15.20 -4.91
N GLY A 132 11.24 16.20 -4.72
CA GLY A 132 12.58 16.22 -5.29
C GLY A 132 12.66 16.84 -6.68
N THR A 133 13.89 17.00 -7.14
CA THR A 133 14.26 17.69 -8.39
C THR A 133 15.02 16.74 -9.32
N ALA A 134 14.80 16.92 -10.61
CA ALA A 134 15.57 16.32 -11.69
C ALA A 134 16.26 17.43 -12.47
N GLU A 135 17.58 17.43 -12.48
CA GLU A 135 18.39 18.33 -13.28
C GLU A 135 18.79 17.64 -14.57
N LYS A 136 18.55 18.27 -15.73
CA LYS A 136 18.96 17.73 -17.03
C LYS A 136 20.47 17.77 -17.16
N VAL A 137 21.06 16.63 -17.49
CA VAL A 137 22.49 16.49 -17.77
C VAL A 137 22.69 15.69 -19.06
N ASP A 138 23.90 15.55 -19.54
CA ASP A 138 24.17 14.77 -20.74
C ASP A 138 23.73 13.32 -20.59
N GLY A 139 22.88 12.86 -21.50
CA GLY A 139 22.34 11.52 -21.57
C GLY A 139 21.22 11.19 -20.56
N GLY A 140 20.80 12.12 -19.68
CA GLY A 140 19.76 11.82 -18.68
C GLY A 140 19.50 12.93 -17.69
N TYR A 141 19.30 12.52 -16.44
CA TYR A 141 18.94 13.41 -15.34
C TYR A 141 19.73 13.06 -14.07
N ARG A 142 20.08 14.10 -13.31
CA ARG A 142 20.62 13.96 -11.95
C ARG A 142 19.49 14.22 -10.95
N ILE A 143 19.21 13.23 -10.10
CA ILE A 143 18.07 13.23 -9.20
C ILE A 143 18.50 13.51 -7.78
N THR A 144 17.80 14.45 -7.12
CA THR A 144 17.94 14.71 -5.69
C THR A 144 16.56 14.76 -5.07
N ALA A 145 16.26 13.86 -4.12
CA ALA A 145 14.95 13.73 -3.51
C ALA A 145 15.00 13.10 -2.11
N ARG A 146 13.96 13.37 -1.32
CA ARG A 146 13.61 12.59 -0.12
C ARG A 146 12.29 11.90 -0.37
N LYS A 147 12.26 10.58 -0.30
CA LYS A 147 11.09 9.74 -0.53
C LYS A 147 10.61 9.14 0.78
N GLY A 148 9.51 9.64 1.31
CA GLY A 148 8.93 9.13 2.56
C GLY A 148 7.98 7.96 2.32
N PHE A 149 7.65 7.26 3.41
CA PHE A 149 6.74 6.11 3.38
C PHE A 149 7.17 5.00 2.41
N ALA A 150 8.48 4.74 2.30
CA ALA A 150 9.03 3.71 1.43
C ALA A 150 8.92 2.32 2.08
N SER A 151 7.69 1.81 2.23
CA SER A 151 7.40 0.55 2.95
C SER A 151 8.19 -0.63 2.37
N GLY A 152 8.86 -1.39 3.24
CA GLY A 152 9.72 -2.51 2.85
C GLY A 152 11.10 -2.12 2.38
N CYS A 153 11.49 -0.85 2.42
CA CYS A 153 12.78 -0.38 1.89
C CYS A 153 14.02 -1.07 2.48
N PRO A 154 14.04 -1.58 3.75
CA PRO A 154 15.20 -2.33 4.24
C PRO A 154 15.54 -3.60 3.45
N LYS A 155 14.60 -4.11 2.67
CA LYS A 155 14.77 -5.28 1.76
C LYS A 155 14.40 -4.93 0.32
N GLY A 156 14.33 -3.64 -0.03
CA GLY A 156 14.02 -3.16 -1.38
C GLY A 156 15.20 -3.33 -2.36
N ASP A 157 14.90 -3.74 -3.58
CA ASP A 157 15.88 -3.81 -4.67
C ASP A 157 15.76 -2.57 -5.58
N LEU A 158 14.52 -2.17 -5.94
CA LEU A 158 14.24 -1.02 -6.80
C LEU A 158 13.20 -0.09 -6.16
N LEU A 159 13.54 1.19 -6.09
CA LEU A 159 12.60 2.26 -5.75
C LEU A 159 11.97 2.81 -7.04
N MET A 160 10.65 2.69 -7.17
CA MET A 160 9.89 3.31 -8.25
C MET A 160 9.60 4.75 -7.85
N ALA A 161 10.48 5.65 -8.28
CA ALA A 161 10.54 7.04 -7.85
C ALA A 161 9.99 8.00 -8.89
N SER A 162 9.81 9.24 -8.47
CA SER A 162 9.50 10.37 -9.35
C SER A 162 10.23 11.62 -8.87
N ALA A 163 10.49 12.58 -9.79
CA ALA A 163 11.03 13.88 -9.44
C ALA A 163 10.53 14.93 -10.44
N VAL A 164 10.61 16.21 -10.05
CA VAL A 164 10.17 17.32 -10.90
C VAL A 164 11.36 17.82 -11.71
N TYR A 165 11.17 17.88 -13.01
CA TYR A 165 12.03 18.55 -13.97
C TYR A 165 11.35 19.85 -14.44
N ASP A 166 12.04 20.97 -14.31
CA ASP A 166 11.58 22.23 -14.87
C ASP A 166 11.86 22.23 -16.37
N ASP A 167 10.92 21.66 -17.13
CA ASP A 167 11.03 21.57 -18.59
C ASP A 167 10.87 22.97 -19.19
N PRO A 168 11.81 23.43 -20.04
CA PRO A 168 11.76 24.77 -20.61
C PRO A 168 10.60 24.98 -21.63
N GLU A 169 10.05 23.91 -22.18
CA GLU A 169 8.96 23.94 -23.16
C GLU A 169 7.61 23.64 -22.52
N ASP A 170 7.54 22.56 -21.70
CA ASP A 170 6.30 22.05 -21.12
C ASP A 170 6.05 22.54 -19.68
N GLY A 171 7.00 23.24 -19.07
CA GLY A 171 6.95 23.66 -17.66
C GLY A 171 7.16 22.51 -16.69
N PRO A 172 6.77 22.65 -15.40
CA PRO A 172 7.07 21.66 -14.36
C PRO A 172 6.51 20.28 -14.70
N THR A 173 7.38 19.33 -15.00
CA THR A 173 7.11 17.98 -15.47
C THR A 173 7.60 16.95 -14.48
N VAL A 174 6.73 16.03 -14.07
CA VAL A 174 7.08 14.90 -13.21
C VAL A 174 7.59 13.75 -14.07
N LEU A 175 8.82 13.34 -13.80
CA LEU A 175 9.44 12.15 -14.39
C LEU A 175 9.27 10.96 -13.45
N HIS A 176 8.91 9.80 -13.99
CA HIS A 176 8.84 8.52 -13.23
C HIS A 176 9.92 7.57 -13.75
N PHE A 177 10.68 6.99 -12.83
CA PHE A 177 11.85 6.16 -13.15
C PHE A 177 12.16 5.19 -12.00
N PRO A 178 12.83 4.05 -12.25
CA PRO A 178 13.39 3.20 -11.22
C PRO A 178 14.76 3.70 -10.76
N ILE A 179 15.06 3.53 -9.46
CA ILE A 179 16.40 3.71 -8.86
C ILE A 179 16.74 2.44 -8.08
N ALA A 180 17.95 1.92 -8.22
CA ALA A 180 18.38 0.78 -7.42
C ALA A 180 18.80 1.24 -6.01
N PHE A 181 18.44 0.46 -4.99
CA PHE A 181 18.90 0.75 -3.62
C PHE A 181 20.43 0.61 -3.47
N ALA A 182 21.07 -0.11 -4.40
CA ALA A 182 22.51 -0.27 -4.44
C ALA A 182 23.26 0.91 -5.12
N ASP A 183 22.54 1.87 -5.73
CA ASP A 183 23.15 3.01 -6.40
C ASP A 183 23.83 3.94 -5.38
N GLU A 184 25.00 4.44 -5.75
CA GLU A 184 25.70 5.47 -4.97
C GLU A 184 24.82 6.72 -4.85
N GLY A 185 24.67 7.25 -3.63
CA GLY A 185 23.78 8.37 -3.33
C GLY A 185 22.38 7.97 -2.88
N VAL A 186 22.08 6.67 -2.78
CA VAL A 186 20.82 6.18 -2.16
C VAL A 186 21.09 5.76 -0.72
N THR A 187 20.36 6.36 0.24
CA THR A 187 20.47 5.99 1.65
C THR A 187 19.10 5.89 2.32
N ILE A 188 18.94 4.88 3.16
CA ILE A 188 17.75 4.72 4.01
C ILE A 188 18.02 5.43 5.34
N LYS A 189 17.06 6.27 5.79
CA LYS A 189 17.13 6.96 7.07
C LYS A 189 16.20 6.27 8.06
N ASP A 190 16.66 6.04 9.27
CA ASP A 190 15.85 5.46 10.34
C ASP A 190 14.85 6.50 10.87
N THR A 191 13.68 6.57 10.24
CA THR A 191 12.63 7.57 10.50
C THR A 191 11.27 6.99 10.80
N TRP A 192 11.09 5.64 10.68
CA TRP A 192 9.79 5.02 10.84
C TRP A 192 9.53 4.60 12.30
N HIS A 193 9.23 5.58 13.15
CA HIS A 193 8.81 5.40 14.55
C HIS A 193 7.39 5.91 14.71
N THR A 194 6.40 5.05 14.62
CA THR A 194 5.00 5.42 14.38
C THR A 194 4.03 4.79 15.36
N LEU A 195 2.77 5.26 15.30
CA LEU A 195 1.68 4.76 16.14
C LEU A 195 1.42 3.27 15.92
N GLY A 196 1.28 2.85 14.67
CA GLY A 196 0.95 1.49 14.25
C GLY A 196 1.62 1.16 12.92
N MET A 197 1.48 -0.08 12.46
CA MET A 197 2.22 -0.61 11.32
C MET A 197 3.74 -0.42 11.45
N ARG A 198 4.23 -0.51 12.69
CA ARG A 198 5.60 -0.14 13.08
C ARG A 198 6.66 -0.93 12.33
N SER A 199 6.37 -2.19 12.04
CA SER A 199 7.32 -3.13 11.44
C SER A 199 7.30 -3.15 9.91
N THR A 200 6.65 -2.16 9.26
CA THR A 200 6.63 -2.05 7.79
C THR A 200 7.94 -1.54 7.20
N GLY A 201 8.84 -0.99 8.02
CA GLY A 201 10.08 -0.37 7.53
C GLY A 201 9.81 0.72 6.50
N SER A 202 8.80 1.57 6.75
CA SER A 202 8.39 2.63 5.81
C SER A 202 9.26 3.89 5.98
N HIS A 203 10.56 3.69 6.08
CA HIS A 203 11.55 4.75 6.28
C HIS A 203 11.60 5.74 5.11
N ASP A 204 12.27 6.86 5.34
CA ASP A 204 12.65 7.80 4.29
C ASP A 204 13.87 7.28 3.52
N VAL A 205 13.80 7.41 2.20
CA VAL A 205 14.93 7.15 1.30
C VAL A 205 15.43 8.47 0.76
N MET A 206 16.71 8.76 0.99
CA MET A 206 17.41 9.91 0.40
C MET A 206 18.03 9.48 -0.92
N ILE A 207 17.89 10.34 -1.92
CA ILE A 207 18.49 10.24 -3.24
C ILE A 207 19.31 11.50 -3.43
N GLU A 208 20.63 11.37 -3.53
CA GLU A 208 21.55 12.52 -3.55
C GLU A 208 22.38 12.49 -4.84
N GLY A 209 21.89 13.19 -5.87
CA GLY A 209 22.59 13.35 -7.14
C GLY A 209 22.70 12.07 -7.99
N VAL A 210 21.79 11.11 -7.86
CA VAL A 210 21.80 9.85 -8.61
C VAL A 210 21.51 10.11 -10.09
N PHE A 211 22.33 9.52 -10.97
CA PHE A 211 22.13 9.63 -12.43
C PHE A 211 21.06 8.62 -12.89
N VAL A 212 20.06 9.12 -13.61
CA VAL A 212 19.02 8.34 -14.28
C VAL A 212 19.12 8.60 -15.78
N PRO A 213 19.42 7.58 -16.61
CA PRO A 213 19.46 7.76 -18.06
C PRO A 213 18.07 8.10 -18.60
N GLU A 214 18.01 8.91 -19.64
CA GLU A 214 16.73 9.32 -20.25
C GLU A 214 15.87 8.14 -20.68
N SER A 215 16.48 7.06 -21.15
CA SER A 215 15.81 5.82 -21.54
C SER A 215 15.13 5.07 -20.38
N ALA A 216 15.50 5.37 -19.11
CA ALA A 216 14.87 4.79 -17.93
C ALA A 216 13.64 5.58 -17.46
N VAL A 217 13.36 6.75 -18.04
CA VAL A 217 12.16 7.53 -17.74
C VAL A 217 10.95 6.86 -18.43
N GLY A 218 10.15 6.15 -17.63
CA GLY A 218 9.01 5.38 -18.14
C GLY A 218 7.73 6.21 -18.33
N LEU A 219 7.61 7.35 -17.63
CA LEU A 219 6.44 8.25 -17.75
C LEU A 219 6.87 9.71 -17.49
N ARG A 220 6.29 10.61 -18.29
CA ARG A 220 6.32 12.06 -18.10
C ARG A 220 4.91 12.58 -17.95
N ARG A 221 4.64 13.47 -17.01
CA ARG A 221 3.34 14.08 -16.81
C ARG A 221 3.45 15.49 -16.26
N PRO A 222 2.46 16.38 -16.51
CA PRO A 222 2.42 17.69 -15.85
C PRO A 222 2.33 17.56 -14.34
N GLN A 223 3.06 18.42 -13.61
CA GLN A 223 2.99 18.50 -12.16
C GLN A 223 1.63 19.01 -11.68
N GLY A 224 1.09 18.42 -10.59
CA GLY A 224 -0.11 18.89 -9.89
C GLY A 224 -1.43 18.69 -10.64
N LEU A 225 -1.42 17.92 -11.74
CA LEU A 225 -2.64 17.55 -12.47
C LEU A 225 -2.97 16.08 -12.26
N TRP A 226 -4.28 15.76 -12.31
CA TRP A 226 -4.73 14.38 -12.34
C TRP A 226 -4.39 13.78 -13.71
N HIS A 227 -3.70 12.65 -13.71
CA HIS A 227 -3.28 11.98 -14.94
C HIS A 227 -3.90 10.57 -15.01
N PRO A 228 -4.28 10.07 -16.19
CA PRO A 228 -4.87 8.72 -16.37
C PRO A 228 -4.08 7.58 -15.74
N PHE A 229 -2.76 7.72 -15.62
CA PHE A 229 -1.89 6.84 -14.85
C PHE A 229 -2.42 6.55 -13.44
N PHE A 230 -2.97 7.57 -12.76
CA PHE A 230 -3.51 7.41 -11.41
C PHE A 230 -4.80 6.62 -11.37
N ASN A 231 -5.58 6.62 -12.47
CA ASN A 231 -6.77 5.77 -12.56
C ASN A 231 -6.38 4.30 -12.54
N VAL A 232 -5.31 3.92 -13.26
CA VAL A 232 -4.75 2.56 -13.22
C VAL A 232 -4.25 2.23 -11.82
N VAL A 233 -3.32 3.04 -11.29
CA VAL A 233 -2.71 2.80 -9.97
C VAL A 233 -3.78 2.70 -8.88
N THR A 234 -4.75 3.62 -8.85
CA THR A 234 -5.85 3.60 -7.88
C THR A 234 -6.62 2.28 -7.95
N THR A 235 -6.95 1.83 -9.16
CA THR A 235 -7.83 0.66 -9.36
C THR A 235 -7.14 -0.64 -8.94
N VAL A 236 -5.85 -0.79 -9.22
CA VAL A 236 -5.13 -2.02 -8.86
C VAL A 236 -4.54 -2.00 -7.44
N ALA A 237 -4.19 -0.81 -6.89
CA ALA A 237 -3.51 -0.72 -5.61
C ALA A 237 -4.45 -0.88 -4.40
N PHE A 238 -5.59 -0.17 -4.41
CA PHE A 238 -6.38 -0.09 -3.18
C PHE A 238 -7.09 -1.38 -2.79
N PRO A 239 -7.55 -2.24 -3.66
CA PRO A 239 -8.04 -3.55 -3.20
C PRO A 239 -6.96 -4.35 -2.47
N LEU A 240 -5.72 -4.35 -2.96
CA LEU A 240 -4.59 -5.03 -2.33
C LEU A 240 -4.24 -4.43 -0.95
N ILE A 241 -4.14 -3.09 -0.87
CA ILE A 241 -3.80 -2.38 0.36
C ILE A 241 -4.92 -2.54 1.40
N MET A 242 -6.16 -2.36 0.98
CA MET A 242 -7.30 -2.38 1.91
C MET A 242 -7.67 -3.79 2.37
N ALA A 243 -7.32 -4.82 1.62
CA ALA A 243 -7.42 -6.22 2.06
C ALA A 243 -6.63 -6.46 3.36
N VAL A 244 -5.47 -5.82 3.53
CA VAL A 244 -4.67 -5.89 4.76
C VAL A 244 -5.48 -5.39 5.97
N TYR A 245 -6.15 -4.25 5.84
CA TYR A 245 -6.92 -3.65 6.93
C TYR A 245 -8.20 -4.43 7.25
N VAL A 246 -8.80 -5.11 6.27
CA VAL A 246 -9.86 -6.09 6.53
C VAL A 246 -9.30 -7.25 7.35
N GLY A 247 -8.13 -7.79 7.00
CA GLY A 247 -7.47 -8.84 7.77
C GLY A 247 -7.19 -8.44 9.22
N VAL A 248 -6.68 -7.23 9.45
CA VAL A 248 -6.48 -6.68 10.80
C VAL A 248 -7.81 -6.59 11.58
N ALA A 249 -8.89 -6.13 10.93
CA ALA A 249 -10.21 -6.05 11.55
C ALA A 249 -10.80 -7.44 11.85
N GLU A 250 -10.60 -8.43 10.97
CA GLU A 250 -11.00 -9.82 11.18
C GLU A 250 -10.26 -10.46 12.37
N ALA A 251 -8.95 -10.20 12.50
CA ALA A 251 -8.18 -10.67 13.66
C ALA A 251 -8.72 -10.09 14.97
N ALA A 252 -9.03 -8.79 14.99
CA ALA A 252 -9.61 -8.15 16.17
C ALA A 252 -10.99 -8.70 16.51
N HIS A 253 -11.85 -8.91 15.49
CA HIS A 253 -13.18 -9.52 15.63
C HIS A 253 -13.08 -10.94 16.21
N ALA A 254 -12.21 -11.79 15.65
CA ALA A 254 -12.04 -13.17 16.12
C ALA A 254 -11.56 -13.23 17.58
N LEU A 255 -10.58 -12.38 17.94
CA LEU A 255 -10.07 -12.28 19.30
C LEU A 255 -11.15 -11.80 20.29
N ALA A 256 -11.97 -10.84 19.89
CA ALA A 256 -13.07 -10.34 20.71
C ALA A 256 -14.14 -11.44 20.91
N LEU A 257 -14.50 -12.19 19.87
CA LEU A 257 -15.44 -13.33 19.98
C LEU A 257 -14.93 -14.40 20.94
N GLU A 258 -13.65 -14.82 20.82
CA GLU A 258 -13.05 -15.80 21.72
C GLU A 258 -13.17 -15.37 23.20
N ARG A 259 -12.94 -14.08 23.47
CA ARG A 259 -13.06 -13.54 24.83
C ARG A 259 -14.49 -13.42 25.31
N ALA A 260 -15.43 -13.07 24.42
CA ALA A 260 -16.84 -12.88 24.73
C ALA A 260 -17.55 -14.20 25.09
N HIS A 261 -17.07 -15.35 24.66
CA HIS A 261 -17.66 -16.66 25.04
C HIS A 261 -17.81 -16.87 26.55
N ARG A 262 -16.99 -16.16 27.36
CA ARG A 262 -17.09 -16.21 28.83
C ARG A 262 -18.25 -15.40 29.40
N GLN A 263 -18.90 -14.57 28.58
CA GLN A 263 -19.99 -13.65 28.93
C GLN A 263 -21.16 -13.78 27.91
N GLN A 264 -21.31 -14.95 27.31
CA GLN A 264 -22.29 -15.18 26.24
C GLN A 264 -23.76 -14.94 26.64
N ASP A 265 -24.06 -15.05 27.94
CA ASP A 265 -25.41 -14.87 28.48
C ASP A 265 -25.74 -13.41 28.78
N ASP A 266 -24.77 -12.49 28.65
CA ASP A 266 -25.00 -11.06 28.85
C ASP A 266 -25.55 -10.41 27.58
N PRO A 267 -26.78 -9.84 27.63
CA PRO A 267 -27.40 -9.19 26.47
C PRO A 267 -26.56 -8.00 25.93
N GLN A 268 -25.82 -7.30 26.79
CA GLN A 268 -24.97 -6.20 26.36
C GLN A 268 -23.81 -6.68 25.51
N THR A 269 -23.19 -7.80 25.87
CA THR A 269 -22.13 -8.45 25.09
C THR A 269 -22.66 -8.83 23.70
N ALA A 270 -23.84 -9.46 23.61
CA ALA A 270 -24.45 -9.82 22.33
C ALA A 270 -24.73 -8.60 21.45
N TYR A 271 -25.21 -7.49 22.06
CA TYR A 271 -25.44 -6.24 21.33
C TYR A 271 -24.15 -5.67 20.73
N LEU A 272 -23.07 -5.56 21.51
CA LEU A 272 -21.76 -5.06 21.06
C LEU A 272 -21.15 -5.92 19.95
N ILE A 273 -21.31 -7.25 20.03
CA ILE A 273 -20.88 -8.18 18.98
C ILE A 273 -21.68 -7.92 17.69
N GLY A 274 -22.98 -7.65 17.78
CA GLY A 274 -23.80 -7.29 16.62
C GLY A 274 -23.30 -6.03 15.91
N GLU A 275 -23.00 -4.96 16.66
CA GLU A 275 -22.43 -3.72 16.12
C GLU A 275 -21.05 -3.96 15.46
N MET A 276 -20.18 -4.71 16.14
CA MET A 276 -18.85 -5.06 15.64
C MET A 276 -18.94 -5.85 14.34
N THR A 277 -19.82 -6.85 14.29
CA THR A 277 -20.01 -7.69 13.10
C THR A 277 -20.56 -6.89 11.91
N ASN A 278 -21.53 -6.00 12.14
CA ASN A 278 -22.06 -5.12 11.09
C ASN A 278 -20.97 -4.22 10.50
N ALA A 279 -20.08 -3.68 11.34
CA ALA A 279 -18.96 -2.88 10.87
C ALA A 279 -17.97 -3.72 10.04
N LEU A 280 -17.63 -4.93 10.50
CA LEU A 280 -16.75 -5.83 9.75
C LEU A 280 -17.33 -6.20 8.39
N VAL A 281 -18.60 -6.60 8.34
CA VAL A 281 -19.29 -6.95 7.09
C VAL A 281 -19.31 -5.76 6.13
N THR A 282 -19.48 -4.52 6.64
CA THR A 282 -19.38 -3.30 5.82
C THR A 282 -18.00 -3.16 5.18
N ALA A 283 -16.92 -3.41 5.93
CA ALA A 283 -15.56 -3.39 5.39
C ALA A 283 -15.36 -4.47 4.32
N GLN A 284 -15.82 -5.69 4.58
CA GLN A 284 -15.73 -6.82 3.64
C GLN A 284 -16.50 -6.56 2.35
N MET A 285 -17.73 -6.05 2.43
CA MET A 285 -18.54 -5.67 1.25
C MET A 285 -17.85 -4.59 0.41
N ALA A 286 -17.23 -3.59 1.05
CA ALA A 286 -16.48 -2.55 0.34
C ALA A 286 -15.25 -3.13 -0.37
N LEU A 287 -14.52 -4.07 0.25
CA LEU A 287 -13.41 -4.78 -0.37
C LEU A 287 -13.86 -5.59 -1.59
N GLN A 288 -14.93 -6.39 -1.44
CA GLN A 288 -15.49 -7.17 -2.55
C GLN A 288 -15.90 -6.26 -3.72
N GLY A 289 -16.51 -5.10 -3.41
CA GLY A 289 -16.86 -4.11 -4.43
C GLY A 289 -15.64 -3.50 -5.14
N MET A 290 -14.50 -3.34 -4.46
CA MET A 290 -13.25 -2.90 -5.12
C MET A 290 -12.66 -4.01 -6.00
N ILE A 291 -12.63 -5.25 -5.53
CA ILE A 291 -12.15 -6.41 -6.30
C ILE A 291 -12.99 -6.59 -7.57
N ALA A 292 -14.31 -6.48 -7.46
CA ALA A 292 -15.22 -6.58 -8.60
C ALA A 292 -15.01 -5.47 -9.64
N ILE A 293 -14.67 -4.23 -9.22
CA ILE A 293 -14.35 -3.12 -10.13
C ILE A 293 -13.01 -3.36 -10.84
N THR A 294 -12.02 -3.92 -10.16
CA THR A 294 -10.71 -4.23 -10.76
C THR A 294 -10.82 -5.37 -11.79
N ASP A 295 -11.78 -6.25 -11.62
CA ASP A 295 -12.13 -7.37 -12.50
C ASP A 295 -10.92 -8.07 -13.14
N ASN A 296 -9.96 -8.43 -12.30
CA ASN A 296 -8.70 -9.07 -12.71
C ASN A 296 -8.00 -8.34 -13.89
N TYR A 297 -7.91 -7.01 -13.79
CA TYR A 297 -7.32 -6.08 -14.77
C TYR A 297 -8.21 -5.70 -15.96
N ASP A 298 -9.45 -6.20 -16.06
CA ASP A 298 -10.41 -5.84 -17.10
C ASP A 298 -11.29 -4.65 -16.66
N PHE A 299 -10.72 -3.46 -16.69
CA PHE A 299 -11.38 -2.21 -16.30
C PHE A 299 -10.98 -1.06 -17.22
N GLU A 300 -11.87 -0.08 -17.37
CA GLU A 300 -11.55 1.19 -18.03
C GLU A 300 -10.81 2.12 -17.07
N PRO A 301 -9.61 2.64 -17.43
CA PRO A 301 -8.81 3.51 -16.57
C PRO A 301 -9.31 4.97 -16.63
N VAL A 302 -10.57 5.19 -16.24
CA VAL A 302 -11.23 6.50 -16.23
C VAL A 302 -11.44 7.02 -14.81
N ASP A 303 -11.67 8.33 -14.66
CA ASP A 303 -11.85 8.99 -13.36
C ASP A 303 -13.02 8.40 -12.57
N ALA A 304 -14.08 7.96 -13.28
CA ALA A 304 -15.24 7.32 -12.65
C ALA A 304 -14.87 6.00 -11.95
N THR A 305 -14.00 5.18 -12.58
CA THR A 305 -13.49 3.93 -12.00
C THR A 305 -12.64 4.21 -10.76
N ALA A 306 -11.69 5.16 -10.86
CA ALA A 306 -10.87 5.57 -9.72
C ALA A 306 -11.72 6.12 -8.57
N ASN A 307 -12.73 6.94 -8.86
CA ASN A 307 -13.65 7.49 -7.86
C ASN A 307 -14.45 6.38 -7.14
N ALA A 308 -14.92 5.39 -7.88
CA ALA A 308 -15.64 4.25 -7.31
C ALA A 308 -14.77 3.44 -6.33
N ILE A 309 -13.48 3.29 -6.63
CA ILE A 309 -12.49 2.69 -5.70
C ILE A 309 -12.26 3.59 -4.49
N PHE A 310 -12.03 4.90 -4.67
CA PHE A 310 -11.79 5.84 -3.56
C PHE A 310 -12.93 5.91 -2.55
N ILE A 311 -14.18 5.90 -3.04
CA ILE A 311 -15.36 5.86 -2.16
C ILE A 311 -15.32 4.61 -1.27
N ARG A 312 -15.10 3.44 -1.87
CA ARG A 312 -15.06 2.15 -1.16
C ARG A 312 -13.88 2.06 -0.20
N LYS A 313 -12.71 2.59 -0.59
CA LYS A 313 -11.53 2.71 0.27
C LYS A 313 -11.87 3.45 1.57
N THR A 314 -12.53 4.61 1.47
CA THR A 314 -12.87 5.42 2.64
C THR A 314 -13.91 4.74 3.52
N ILE A 315 -14.95 4.14 2.91
CA ILE A 315 -15.97 3.36 3.62
C ILE A 315 -15.30 2.20 4.39
N LEU A 316 -14.44 1.43 3.71
CA LEU A 316 -13.73 0.30 4.30
C LEU A 316 -12.85 0.74 5.47
N ALA A 317 -12.02 1.79 5.30
CA ALA A 317 -11.13 2.26 6.35
C ALA A 317 -11.90 2.64 7.62
N ARG A 318 -13.03 3.35 7.47
CA ARG A 318 -13.90 3.72 8.59
C ARG A 318 -14.53 2.49 9.24
N ALA A 319 -15.03 1.56 8.46
CA ALA A 319 -15.66 0.34 8.95
C ALA A 319 -14.66 -0.57 9.69
N ALA A 320 -13.45 -0.74 9.15
CA ALA A 320 -12.39 -1.52 9.79
C ALA A 320 -11.98 -0.91 11.15
N ILE A 321 -11.80 0.42 11.22
CA ILE A 321 -11.50 1.12 12.48
C ILE A 321 -12.65 0.94 13.49
N THR A 322 -13.89 1.07 13.04
CA THR A 322 -15.07 0.85 13.90
C THR A 322 -15.11 -0.59 14.42
N THR A 323 -14.81 -1.58 13.58
CA THR A 323 -14.74 -2.99 13.97
C THR A 323 -13.74 -3.19 15.12
N VAL A 324 -12.51 -2.66 14.96
CA VAL A 324 -11.47 -2.85 15.99
C VAL A 324 -11.80 -2.06 17.26
N ALA A 325 -12.37 -0.87 17.15
CA ALA A 325 -12.83 -0.09 18.31
C ALA A 325 -13.93 -0.86 19.09
N LYS A 326 -14.89 -1.46 18.38
CA LYS A 326 -15.93 -2.30 18.99
C LYS A 326 -15.36 -3.59 19.60
N ALA A 327 -14.34 -4.19 18.99
CA ALA A 327 -13.62 -5.31 19.59
C ALA A 327 -12.99 -4.93 20.95
N MET A 328 -12.43 -3.71 21.07
CA MET A 328 -11.93 -3.19 22.34
C MET A 328 -13.04 -3.04 23.39
N GLU A 329 -14.23 -2.56 22.99
CA GLU A 329 -15.39 -2.44 23.88
C GLU A 329 -15.87 -3.83 24.37
N VAL A 330 -15.98 -4.82 23.47
CA VAL A 330 -16.37 -6.19 23.81
C VAL A 330 -15.43 -6.81 24.83
N VAL A 331 -14.12 -6.63 24.66
CA VAL A 331 -13.09 -7.18 25.56
C VAL A 331 -12.95 -6.37 26.85
N GLY A 332 -13.38 -5.10 26.84
CA GLY A 332 -13.30 -4.19 27.99
C GLY A 332 -11.87 -3.78 28.34
N GLY A 333 -11.62 -3.37 29.58
CA GLY A 333 -10.34 -2.82 30.02
C GLY A 333 -9.12 -3.75 29.79
N SER A 334 -9.34 -5.06 29.70
CA SER A 334 -8.24 -5.99 29.40
C SER A 334 -7.70 -5.85 27.98
N SER A 335 -8.44 -5.24 27.06
CA SER A 335 -8.01 -4.94 25.68
C SER A 335 -6.77 -4.04 25.60
N LEU A 336 -6.49 -3.26 26.65
CA LEU A 336 -5.35 -2.34 26.71
C LEU A 336 -4.01 -3.05 27.00
N TYR A 337 -4.03 -4.31 27.45
CA TYR A 337 -2.80 -5.03 27.75
C TYR A 337 -2.16 -5.56 26.46
N ARG A 338 -0.85 -5.34 26.30
CA ARG A 338 -0.07 -5.76 25.12
C ARG A 338 -0.12 -7.27 24.85
N ASN A 339 -0.14 -8.10 25.90
CA ASN A 339 -0.22 -9.55 25.78
C ASN A 339 -1.58 -10.07 25.26
N VAL A 340 -2.61 -9.21 25.19
CA VAL A 340 -3.89 -9.50 24.56
C VAL A 340 -3.80 -9.32 23.04
N GLY A 341 -2.96 -8.38 22.57
CA GLY A 341 -2.72 -8.13 21.15
C GLY A 341 -3.72 -7.17 20.47
N LEU A 342 -4.87 -6.87 21.11
CA LEU A 342 -5.88 -5.98 20.54
C LEU A 342 -5.38 -4.53 20.42
N GLU A 343 -4.58 -4.05 21.37
CA GLU A 343 -4.04 -2.69 21.33
C GLU A 343 -3.15 -2.48 20.09
N ARG A 344 -2.39 -3.51 19.67
CA ARG A 344 -1.60 -3.45 18.43
C ARG A 344 -2.52 -3.37 17.21
N LEU A 345 -3.53 -4.22 17.11
CA LEU A 345 -4.50 -4.19 16.01
C LEU A 345 -5.23 -2.84 15.95
N PHE A 346 -5.54 -2.23 17.12
CA PHE A 346 -6.15 -0.90 17.20
C PHE A 346 -5.23 0.20 16.66
N ARG A 347 -3.93 0.12 16.94
CA ARG A 347 -2.94 1.07 16.39
C ARG A 347 -2.73 0.84 14.89
N ASP A 348 -2.61 -0.40 14.47
CA ASP A 348 -2.33 -0.77 13.09
C ASP A 348 -3.46 -0.36 12.14
N VAL A 349 -4.72 -0.56 12.52
CA VAL A 349 -5.88 -0.25 11.65
C VAL A 349 -5.99 1.23 11.31
N GLN A 350 -5.43 2.14 12.13
CA GLN A 350 -5.47 3.59 11.90
C GLN A 350 -4.76 3.99 10.59
N GLY A 351 -3.75 3.23 10.16
CA GLY A 351 -3.03 3.47 8.91
C GLY A 351 -3.94 3.51 7.67
N GLY A 352 -5.07 2.82 7.69
CA GLY A 352 -6.03 2.77 6.57
C GLY A 352 -6.57 4.12 6.11
N LEU A 353 -6.61 5.12 6.99
CA LEU A 353 -7.09 6.48 6.67
C LEU A 353 -6.08 7.31 5.86
N TYR A 354 -4.79 6.98 5.93
CA TYR A 354 -3.71 7.86 5.45
C TYR A 354 -3.19 7.52 4.06
N HIS A 355 -3.62 6.40 3.48
CA HIS A 355 -3.28 6.09 2.09
C HIS A 355 -3.88 7.12 1.11
N PRO A 356 -3.18 7.41 -0.01
CA PRO A 356 -3.68 8.35 -1.03
C PRO A 356 -5.02 7.89 -1.65
N LEU A 357 -5.92 8.78 -1.96
CA LEU A 357 -6.12 10.10 -1.37
C LEU A 357 -6.63 9.93 0.06
N HIS A 358 -6.12 10.69 1.03
CA HIS A 358 -6.71 10.65 2.37
C HIS A 358 -8.15 11.18 2.35
N GLU A 359 -8.94 10.80 3.35
CA GLU A 359 -10.40 10.97 3.40
C GLU A 359 -10.90 12.36 2.92
N LYS A 360 -10.32 13.46 3.36
CA LYS A 360 -10.80 14.81 3.02
C LYS A 360 -10.54 15.15 1.55
N ARG A 361 -9.42 14.71 1.00
CA ARG A 361 -9.12 14.86 -0.44
C ARG A 361 -10.01 13.95 -1.28
N GLN A 362 -10.31 12.76 -0.81
CA GLN A 362 -11.25 11.86 -1.47
C GLN A 362 -12.66 12.47 -1.53
N TYR A 363 -13.17 13.03 -0.43
CA TYR A 363 -14.49 13.69 -0.45
C TYR A 363 -14.54 14.84 -1.44
N LEU A 364 -13.46 15.63 -1.53
CA LEU A 364 -13.37 16.71 -2.50
C LEU A 364 -13.36 16.19 -3.93
N PHE A 365 -12.55 15.16 -4.23
CA PHE A 365 -12.49 14.47 -5.52
C PHE A 365 -13.90 14.01 -5.96
N THR A 366 -14.56 13.23 -5.10
CA THR A 366 -15.90 12.69 -5.36
C THR A 366 -16.94 13.80 -5.52
N GLY A 367 -16.93 14.81 -4.67
CA GLY A 367 -17.88 15.93 -4.73
C GLY A 367 -17.71 16.75 -6.00
N ARG A 368 -16.48 17.01 -6.44
CA ARG A 368 -16.21 17.70 -7.73
C ARG A 368 -16.73 16.91 -8.92
N MET A 369 -16.46 15.60 -8.96
CA MET A 369 -16.99 14.74 -10.03
C MET A 369 -18.51 14.72 -10.06
N ALA A 370 -19.16 14.66 -8.90
CA ALA A 370 -20.64 14.71 -8.81
C ALA A 370 -21.23 16.02 -9.34
N LEU A 371 -20.44 17.10 -9.31
CA LEU A 371 -20.80 18.42 -9.87
C LEU A 371 -20.38 18.59 -11.33
N GLY A 372 -19.83 17.55 -11.98
CA GLY A 372 -19.35 17.61 -13.37
C GLY A 372 -18.06 18.43 -13.54
N LEU A 373 -17.26 18.57 -12.47
CA LEU A 373 -16.00 19.30 -12.46
C LEU A 373 -14.81 18.33 -12.56
N GLU A 374 -13.68 18.82 -13.07
CA GLU A 374 -12.40 18.10 -12.99
C GLU A 374 -12.09 17.64 -11.56
N PRO A 375 -11.67 16.40 -11.32
CA PRO A 375 -11.46 15.86 -9.98
C PRO A 375 -10.41 16.64 -9.18
N VAL A 376 -9.39 17.18 -9.85
CA VAL A 376 -8.34 18.03 -9.29
C VAL A 376 -8.23 19.30 -10.11
N SER A 377 -8.21 20.47 -9.47
CA SER A 377 -8.08 21.75 -10.16
C SER A 377 -6.80 22.48 -9.80
N SER A 378 -6.29 23.28 -10.75
CA SER A 378 -5.12 24.15 -10.54
C SER A 378 -5.28 25.16 -9.40
N SER A 379 -6.53 25.56 -9.08
CA SER A 379 -6.81 26.46 -7.96
C SER A 379 -6.57 25.83 -6.57
N MET A 380 -6.39 24.51 -6.48
CA MET A 380 -6.02 23.82 -5.25
C MET A 380 -4.52 23.97 -4.93
N ARG A 381 -3.67 24.26 -5.93
CA ARG A 381 -2.24 24.53 -5.77
C ARG A 381 -1.94 25.75 -4.88
N SER A 382 -2.72 26.81 -4.97
CA SER A 382 -2.41 28.10 -4.33
C SER A 382 -2.55 28.12 -2.80
N ARG A 383 -3.15 27.10 -2.17
CA ARG A 383 -3.28 27.02 -0.71
C ARG A 383 -2.22 26.17 -0.02
N GLU A 384 -1.59 25.23 -0.73
CA GLU A 384 -0.57 24.32 -0.16
C GLU A 384 0.87 24.85 -0.36
N LEU A 385 1.11 25.73 -1.34
CA LEU A 385 2.41 26.36 -1.61
C LEU A 385 2.61 27.69 -0.84
N ARG A 386 2.10 27.82 0.39
CA ARG A 386 2.57 28.91 1.24
C ARG A 386 3.96 28.53 1.75
N PRO A 387 5.05 29.26 1.37
CA PRO A 387 6.34 29.09 1.99
C PRO A 387 6.22 29.58 3.43
N GLY A 388 6.29 28.70 4.41
CA GLY A 388 6.20 29.08 5.81
C GLY A 388 5.95 28.00 6.84
N ALA A 389 5.78 26.74 6.48
CA ALA A 389 5.86 25.67 7.45
C ALA A 389 7.35 25.42 7.77
N ARG A 390 7.87 26.12 8.78
CA ARG A 390 9.17 25.79 9.38
C ARG A 390 9.15 24.33 9.83
N PRO A 391 10.19 23.54 9.58
CA PRO A 391 10.31 22.24 10.21
C PRO A 391 10.30 22.48 11.73
N VAL A 392 9.45 21.72 12.44
CA VAL A 392 9.52 21.63 13.89
C VAL A 392 10.91 21.12 14.21
N SER A 393 11.79 22.01 14.68
CA SER A 393 13.09 21.63 15.20
C SER A 393 12.84 20.72 16.40
N ALA A 394 13.29 19.49 16.30
CA ALA A 394 13.48 18.63 17.47
C ALA A 394 14.54 19.30 18.34
N SER A 395 14.09 19.96 19.40
CA SER A 395 14.98 20.41 20.48
C SER A 395 14.82 19.44 21.64
N ALA A 396 15.97 18.79 21.95
CA ALA A 396 16.41 18.11 23.16
C ALA A 396 15.45 17.15 23.84
#